data_33202759ff2a906827fd517122b25b25
#
_entry.id   33202759ff2a906827fd517122b25b25
#
_cell.length_a   1.000
_cell.length_b   1.000
_cell.length_c   1.000
_cell.angle_alpha   90.00
_cell.angle_beta   90.00
_cell.angle_gamma   90.00
#
_symmetry.space_group_name_H-M   'P 1'
#
loop_
_entity.id
_entity.type
_entity.pdbx_description
1 polymer ?
#
loop_
_entity_poly.entity_id
_entity_poly.type
_entity_poly.pdbx_seq_one_letter_code
_entity_poly.pdbx_strand_id
1 'polypeptide(L)'
;MLDVVPWSAVLSQHFGLEVSSGSTRGLLLRLAALLHDVAKPQTKAIDDSGRMRFLGHAKAGAAITANILERLRFSGKEIKLVETMVRHHLRPGQMSDNELPSHRAIYRYFRDTGGAGIDVLFLSLADHLATRGRHLNLAEWQKHGKMVEYVLAQHFERESLVIPLKLVDGHDLINIFGMSPGPRIGEILEAVREAQAAGELTSREEAISYIRERLATEEVVY
;
A
#
# COMPACT_ATOMS: atom_id res chain seq x y z
N MET A 1 -23.51 0.34 13.54
CA MET A 1 -22.80 0.50 12.24
C MET A 1 -21.35 0.97 12.43
N LEU A 2 -21.06 1.80 13.44
CA LEU A 2 -19.69 2.26 13.77
C LEU A 2 -18.89 1.23 14.60
N ASP A 3 -19.55 0.25 15.20
CA ASP A 3 -18.91 -0.82 15.99
C ASP A 3 -18.07 -1.79 15.14
N VAL A 4 -18.03 -1.60 13.82
CA VAL A 4 -17.28 -2.42 12.85
C VAL A 4 -15.97 -1.72 12.42
N VAL A 5 -15.64 -0.55 12.97
CA VAL A 5 -14.35 0.10 12.69
C VAL A 5 -13.31 -0.48 13.65
N PRO A 6 -12.40 -1.34 13.15
CA PRO A 6 -11.42 -1.99 14.00
C PRO A 6 -10.44 -0.95 14.58
N TRP A 7 -9.94 -1.19 15.80
CA TRP A 7 -8.88 -0.40 16.42
C TRP A 7 -9.20 1.09 16.67
N SER A 8 -10.46 1.43 16.97
CA SER A 8 -10.93 2.82 17.07
C SER A 8 -10.08 3.73 17.99
N ALA A 9 -9.60 3.25 19.13
CA ALA A 9 -8.77 4.03 20.04
C ALA A 9 -7.37 4.35 19.45
N VAL A 10 -6.69 3.34 18.90
CA VAL A 10 -5.37 3.50 18.24
C VAL A 10 -5.49 4.44 17.04
N LEU A 11 -6.57 4.34 16.31
CA LEU A 11 -6.83 5.15 15.13
C LEU A 11 -7.17 6.59 15.46
N SER A 12 -7.88 6.84 16.55
CA SER A 12 -8.11 8.21 17.03
C SER A 12 -6.77 8.91 17.29
N GLN A 13 -5.81 8.21 17.93
CA GLN A 13 -4.47 8.72 18.14
C GLN A 13 -3.73 8.93 16.81
N HIS A 14 -3.76 7.95 15.89
CA HIS A 14 -3.11 8.05 14.58
C HIS A 14 -3.60 9.24 13.77
N PHE A 15 -4.92 9.46 13.68
CA PHE A 15 -5.48 10.57 12.92
C PHE A 15 -5.32 11.92 13.60
N GLY A 16 -5.03 11.94 14.90
CA GLY A 16 -4.63 13.14 15.65
C GLY A 16 -3.18 13.55 15.43
N LEU A 17 -2.32 12.69 14.86
CA LEU A 17 -0.92 13.01 14.64
C LEU A 17 -0.78 14.19 13.67
N GLU A 18 0.05 15.17 14.08
CA GLU A 18 0.39 16.33 13.28
C GLU A 18 1.41 15.94 12.19
N VAL A 19 1.17 16.37 10.96
CA VAL A 19 2.06 16.17 9.80
C VAL A 19 2.92 17.40 9.55
N SER A 20 2.30 18.57 9.70
CA SER A 20 2.94 19.88 9.69
C SER A 20 2.08 20.84 10.51
N SER A 21 2.60 22.05 10.82
CA SER A 21 1.94 22.99 11.71
C SER A 21 0.48 23.25 11.32
N GLY A 22 -0.44 22.85 12.20
CA GLY A 22 -1.88 23.01 12.02
C GLY A 22 -2.57 21.93 11.16
N SER A 23 -1.84 20.96 10.60
CA SER A 23 -2.40 19.89 9.77
C SER A 23 -2.23 18.52 10.40
N THR A 24 -3.34 17.87 10.74
CA THR A 24 -3.35 16.49 11.24
C THR A 24 -3.58 15.49 10.11
N ARG A 25 -3.22 14.21 10.35
CA ARG A 25 -3.51 13.10 9.41
C ARG A 25 -4.99 13.02 9.08
N GLY A 26 -5.87 13.20 10.07
CA GLY A 26 -7.32 13.18 9.87
C GLY A 26 -7.83 14.30 8.95
N LEU A 27 -7.22 15.49 9.00
CA LEU A 27 -7.53 16.58 8.07
C LEU A 27 -7.11 16.18 6.64
N LEU A 28 -5.88 15.67 6.48
CA LEU A 28 -5.34 15.28 5.18
C LEU A 28 -6.06 14.06 4.59
N LEU A 29 -6.55 13.14 5.42
CA LEU A 29 -7.43 12.05 4.97
C LEU A 29 -8.74 12.57 4.37
N ARG A 30 -9.35 13.61 4.96
CA ARG A 30 -10.55 14.25 4.39
C ARG A 30 -10.27 14.91 3.05
N LEU A 31 -9.10 15.54 2.89
CA LEU A 31 -8.68 16.07 1.59
C LEU A 31 -8.45 14.96 0.57
N ALA A 32 -7.83 13.85 0.98
CA ALA A 32 -7.69 12.69 0.12
C ALA A 32 -9.07 12.12 -0.28
N ALA A 33 -10.03 12.02 0.65
CA ALA A 33 -11.37 11.57 0.36
C ALA A 33 -12.11 12.49 -0.65
N LEU A 34 -11.86 13.80 -0.60
CA LEU A 34 -12.42 14.75 -1.57
C LEU A 34 -11.79 14.60 -2.97
N LEU A 35 -10.50 14.29 -3.03
CA LEU A 35 -9.71 14.35 -4.27
C LEU A 35 -9.40 12.98 -4.89
N HIS A 36 -9.68 11.84 -4.21
CA HIS A 36 -9.24 10.51 -4.67
C HIS A 36 -9.70 10.16 -6.08
N ASP A 37 -10.85 10.63 -6.47
CA ASP A 37 -11.52 10.37 -7.75
C ASP A 37 -11.44 11.54 -8.75
N VAL A 38 -10.67 12.58 -8.48
CA VAL A 38 -10.61 13.82 -9.27
C VAL A 38 -10.30 13.60 -10.75
N ALA A 39 -9.59 12.53 -11.09
CA ALA A 39 -9.23 12.21 -12.47
C ALA A 39 -10.23 11.29 -13.21
N LYS A 40 -11.32 10.84 -12.58
CA LYS A 40 -12.33 10.01 -13.28
C LYS A 40 -12.89 10.64 -14.55
N PRO A 41 -13.21 11.96 -14.61
CA PRO A 41 -13.69 12.57 -15.85
C PRO A 41 -12.68 12.47 -17.01
N GLN A 42 -11.39 12.57 -16.73
CA GLN A 42 -10.33 12.57 -17.73
C GLN A 42 -9.94 11.15 -18.18
N THR A 43 -10.19 10.15 -17.35
CA THR A 43 -9.83 8.74 -17.62
C THR A 43 -11.05 7.89 -17.99
N LYS A 44 -12.20 8.53 -18.21
CA LYS A 44 -13.43 7.86 -18.61
C LYS A 44 -13.27 7.25 -20.01
N ALA A 45 -13.49 5.94 -20.10
CA ALA A 45 -13.53 5.21 -21.37
C ALA A 45 -14.69 4.20 -21.34
N ILE A 46 -15.14 3.80 -22.52
CA ILE A 46 -16.12 2.72 -22.70
C ILE A 46 -15.35 1.56 -23.33
N ASP A 47 -15.39 0.39 -22.70
CA ASP A 47 -14.77 -0.82 -23.25
C ASP A 47 -15.64 -1.46 -24.35
N ASP A 48 -15.10 -2.48 -25.05
CA ASP A 48 -15.77 -3.16 -26.16
C ASP A 48 -17.11 -3.81 -25.75
N SER A 49 -17.34 -4.04 -24.47
CA SER A 49 -18.60 -4.56 -23.91
C SER A 49 -19.63 -3.46 -23.61
N GLY A 50 -19.32 -2.18 -23.88
CA GLY A 50 -20.14 -1.03 -23.55
C GLY A 50 -20.05 -0.59 -22.08
N ARG A 51 -19.15 -1.18 -21.29
CA ARG A 51 -19.00 -0.86 -19.87
C ARG A 51 -18.08 0.35 -19.67
N MET A 52 -18.52 1.27 -18.83
CA MET A 52 -17.74 2.44 -18.44
C MET A 52 -16.55 2.04 -17.54
N ARG A 53 -15.37 2.52 -17.87
CA ARG A 53 -14.10 2.29 -17.15
C ARG A 53 -13.40 3.61 -16.86
N PHE A 54 -12.57 3.60 -15.83
CA PHE A 54 -11.75 4.74 -15.39
C PHE A 54 -10.31 4.27 -15.13
N LEU A 55 -9.72 3.59 -16.11
CA LEU A 55 -8.39 2.99 -15.95
C LEU A 55 -7.33 4.08 -15.73
N GLY A 56 -6.49 3.89 -14.72
CA GLY A 56 -5.39 4.81 -14.40
C GLY A 56 -5.81 6.08 -13.63
N HIS A 57 -7.11 6.26 -13.26
CA HIS A 57 -7.54 7.45 -12.52
C HIS A 57 -6.81 7.68 -11.20
N ALA A 58 -6.43 6.64 -10.48
CA ALA A 58 -5.68 6.75 -9.23
C ALA A 58 -4.29 7.39 -9.45
N LYS A 59 -3.56 6.96 -10.49
CA LYS A 59 -2.25 7.51 -10.84
C LYS A 59 -2.37 8.96 -11.36
N ALA A 60 -3.30 9.22 -12.27
CA ALA A 60 -3.54 10.56 -12.81
C ALA A 60 -4.06 11.50 -11.72
N GLY A 61 -4.99 11.02 -10.87
CA GLY A 61 -5.55 11.75 -9.73
C GLY A 61 -4.50 12.16 -8.71
N ALA A 62 -3.53 11.29 -8.43
CA ALA A 62 -2.42 11.61 -7.54
C ALA A 62 -1.61 12.83 -8.05
N ALA A 63 -1.28 12.86 -9.34
CA ALA A 63 -0.56 14.00 -9.94
C ALA A 63 -1.39 15.29 -9.92
N ILE A 64 -2.68 15.21 -10.25
CA ILE A 64 -3.59 16.36 -10.18
C ILE A 64 -3.70 16.88 -8.75
N THR A 65 -3.86 15.97 -7.78
CA THR A 65 -3.95 16.30 -6.36
C THR A 65 -2.69 17.01 -5.87
N ALA A 66 -1.51 16.52 -6.22
CA ALA A 66 -0.24 17.17 -5.88
C ALA A 66 -0.20 18.61 -6.39
N ASN A 67 -0.55 18.86 -7.66
CA ASN A 67 -0.60 20.19 -8.25
C ASN A 67 -1.62 21.11 -7.55
N ILE A 68 -2.80 20.59 -7.19
CA ILE A 68 -3.83 21.37 -6.46
C ILE A 68 -3.28 21.81 -5.10
N LEU A 69 -2.70 20.88 -4.33
CA LEU A 69 -2.19 21.16 -3.00
C LEU A 69 -0.96 22.08 -3.02
N GLU A 70 -0.10 21.96 -4.03
CA GLU A 70 1.02 22.88 -4.23
C GLU A 70 0.54 24.33 -4.47
N ARG A 71 -0.47 24.50 -5.31
CA ARG A 71 -1.10 25.82 -5.54
C ARG A 71 -1.75 26.39 -4.27
N LEU A 72 -2.29 25.50 -3.42
CA LEU A 72 -2.86 25.88 -2.12
C LEU A 72 -1.82 26.05 -1.02
N ARG A 73 -0.51 25.94 -1.35
CA ARG A 73 0.62 26.16 -0.43
C ARG A 73 0.71 25.15 0.71
N PHE A 74 0.26 23.92 0.50
CA PHE A 74 0.56 22.82 1.42
C PHE A 74 2.05 22.48 1.41
N SER A 75 2.57 21.99 2.53
CA SER A 75 3.96 21.56 2.64
C SER A 75 4.23 20.29 1.81
N GLY A 76 5.49 20.04 1.44
CA GLY A 76 5.86 18.82 0.71
C GLY A 76 5.49 17.52 1.43
N LYS A 77 5.50 17.50 2.78
CA LYS A 77 5.07 16.34 3.58
C LYS A 77 3.57 16.08 3.45
N GLU A 78 2.75 17.12 3.50
CA GLU A 78 1.29 17.03 3.34
C GLU A 78 0.92 16.60 1.93
N ILE A 79 1.54 17.23 0.91
CA ILE A 79 1.33 16.88 -0.51
C ILE A 79 1.66 15.40 -0.72
N LYS A 80 2.83 14.94 -0.24
CA LYS A 80 3.26 13.56 -0.41
C LYS A 80 2.33 12.56 0.26
N LEU A 81 1.82 12.87 1.45
CA LEU A 81 0.88 12.02 2.17
C LEU A 81 -0.44 11.88 1.40
N VAL A 82 -1.04 13.00 0.99
CA VAL A 82 -2.32 12.99 0.25
C VAL A 82 -2.16 12.37 -1.14
N GLU A 83 -1.09 12.70 -1.87
CA GLU A 83 -0.74 12.08 -3.15
C GLU A 83 -0.67 10.56 -3.03
N THR A 84 0.01 10.05 -1.99
CA THR A 84 0.14 8.61 -1.75
C THR A 84 -1.22 7.97 -1.45
N MET A 85 -2.06 8.59 -0.63
CA MET A 85 -3.43 8.12 -0.39
C MET A 85 -4.24 8.01 -1.68
N VAL A 86 -4.23 9.05 -2.51
CA VAL A 86 -4.97 9.08 -3.78
C VAL A 86 -4.41 8.03 -4.76
N ARG A 87 -3.10 7.89 -4.86
CA ARG A 87 -2.43 6.92 -5.74
C ARG A 87 -2.80 5.48 -5.42
N HIS A 88 -2.95 5.17 -4.14
CA HIS A 88 -3.09 3.80 -3.66
C HIS A 88 -4.48 3.46 -3.12
N HIS A 89 -5.49 4.35 -3.25
CA HIS A 89 -6.81 4.14 -2.66
C HIS A 89 -7.51 2.85 -3.12
N LEU A 90 -7.20 2.34 -4.31
CA LEU A 90 -7.74 1.07 -4.82
C LEU A 90 -7.03 -0.17 -4.29
N ARG A 91 -5.81 -0.02 -3.72
CA ARG A 91 -4.98 -1.17 -3.30
C ARG A 91 -5.65 -2.08 -2.28
N PRO A 92 -6.35 -1.58 -1.24
CA PRO A 92 -7.02 -2.46 -0.29
C PRO A 92 -8.00 -3.42 -0.95
N GLY A 93 -8.79 -2.95 -1.93
CA GLY A 93 -9.71 -3.80 -2.68
C GLY A 93 -9.04 -4.77 -3.66
N GLN A 94 -7.76 -4.56 -3.97
CA GLN A 94 -6.97 -5.39 -4.90
C GLN A 94 -6.07 -6.41 -4.21
N MET A 95 -5.95 -6.37 -2.87
CA MET A 95 -5.06 -7.26 -2.13
C MET A 95 -5.58 -8.70 -2.05
N SER A 96 -6.89 -8.91 -2.14
CA SER A 96 -7.49 -10.23 -2.13
C SER A 96 -8.81 -10.25 -2.89
N ASP A 97 -9.03 -11.28 -3.69
CA ASP A 97 -10.28 -11.42 -4.45
C ASP A 97 -11.42 -11.99 -3.60
N ASN A 98 -11.16 -12.92 -2.70
CA ASN A 98 -12.19 -13.55 -1.87
C ASN A 98 -11.73 -13.99 -0.47
N GLU A 99 -10.44 -13.96 -0.18
CA GLU A 99 -9.81 -14.40 1.07
C GLU A 99 -9.08 -13.27 1.77
N LEU A 100 -8.51 -13.53 2.94
CA LEU A 100 -7.62 -12.58 3.59
C LEU A 100 -6.32 -12.47 2.78
N PRO A 101 -5.71 -11.26 2.71
CA PRO A 101 -4.48 -11.08 1.97
C PRO A 101 -3.32 -11.87 2.58
N SER A 102 -2.45 -12.42 1.71
CA SER A 102 -1.24 -13.11 2.17
C SER A 102 -0.26 -12.12 2.82
N HIS A 103 0.65 -12.63 3.65
CA HIS A 103 1.70 -11.82 4.27
C HIS A 103 2.54 -11.07 3.22
N ARG A 104 2.84 -11.72 2.08
CA ARG A 104 3.52 -11.07 0.95
C ARG A 104 2.71 -9.90 0.37
N ALA A 105 1.39 -10.03 0.25
CA ALA A 105 0.52 -8.94 -0.21
C ALA A 105 0.49 -7.78 0.79
N ILE A 106 0.45 -8.08 2.09
CA ILE A 106 0.51 -7.08 3.18
C ILE A 106 1.86 -6.35 3.17
N TYR A 107 2.96 -7.08 3.04
CA TYR A 107 4.29 -6.48 2.93
C TYR A 107 4.37 -5.50 1.74
N ARG A 108 3.99 -5.95 0.54
CA ARG A 108 3.96 -5.11 -0.66
C ARG A 108 3.07 -3.88 -0.48
N TYR A 109 1.93 -4.06 0.19
CA TYR A 109 1.03 -2.96 0.48
C TYR A 109 1.71 -1.86 1.32
N PHE A 110 2.31 -2.21 2.46
CA PHE A 110 2.98 -1.23 3.32
C PHE A 110 4.27 -0.69 2.71
N ARG A 111 5.01 -1.47 1.95
CA ARG A 111 6.15 -1.00 1.14
C ARG A 111 5.73 0.10 0.16
N ASP A 112 4.67 -0.13 -0.60
CA ASP A 112 4.22 0.80 -1.65
C ASP A 112 3.53 2.05 -1.09
N THR A 113 2.81 1.91 0.02
CA THR A 113 2.09 3.01 0.68
C THR A 113 2.94 3.73 1.73
N GLY A 114 4.01 3.09 2.23
CA GLY A 114 4.85 3.64 3.29
C GLY A 114 4.03 4.10 4.49
N GLY A 115 4.38 5.26 5.04
CA GLY A 115 3.69 5.83 6.19
C GLY A 115 2.21 6.17 5.98
N ALA A 116 1.66 6.08 4.76
CA ALA A 116 0.24 6.33 4.46
C ALA A 116 -0.63 5.07 4.50
N GLY A 117 -0.06 3.90 4.81
CA GLY A 117 -0.78 2.62 4.69
C GLY A 117 -2.08 2.58 5.51
N ILE A 118 -2.04 3.01 6.77
CA ILE A 118 -3.24 3.06 7.63
C ILE A 118 -4.28 4.02 7.03
N ASP A 119 -3.87 5.21 6.58
CA ASP A 119 -4.78 6.21 6.00
C ASP A 119 -5.46 5.68 4.73
N VAL A 120 -4.74 4.94 3.88
CA VAL A 120 -5.28 4.32 2.66
C VAL A 120 -6.31 3.25 2.99
N LEU A 121 -6.11 2.44 4.05
CA LEU A 121 -7.12 1.47 4.51
C LEU A 121 -8.43 2.19 4.90
N PHE A 122 -8.32 3.29 5.63
CA PHE A 122 -9.49 4.08 6.04
C PHE A 122 -10.15 4.82 4.90
N LEU A 123 -9.38 5.34 3.95
CA LEU A 123 -9.93 5.92 2.73
C LEU A 123 -10.76 4.89 1.96
N SER A 124 -10.29 3.64 1.88
CA SER A 124 -11.02 2.56 1.20
C SER A 124 -12.32 2.17 1.91
N LEU A 125 -12.36 2.21 3.26
CA LEU A 125 -13.61 2.01 4.01
C LEU A 125 -14.61 3.13 3.74
N ALA A 126 -14.14 4.38 3.73
CA ALA A 126 -14.99 5.54 3.45
C ALA A 126 -15.55 5.51 2.02
N ASP A 127 -14.73 5.18 1.03
CA ASP A 127 -15.15 5.03 -0.36
C ASP A 127 -16.15 3.88 -0.54
N HIS A 128 -15.94 2.75 0.13
CA HIS A 128 -16.88 1.63 0.11
C HIS A 128 -18.27 2.03 0.60
N LEU A 129 -18.34 2.81 1.68
CA LEU A 129 -19.63 3.32 2.20
C LEU A 129 -20.26 4.36 1.28
N ALA A 130 -19.44 5.29 0.75
CA ALA A 130 -19.93 6.39 -0.07
C ALA A 130 -20.49 5.91 -1.43
N THR A 131 -19.82 4.96 -2.07
CA THR A 131 -20.20 4.46 -3.39
C THR A 131 -21.45 3.61 -3.38
N ARG A 132 -21.81 3.00 -2.27
CA ARG A 132 -22.99 2.11 -2.15
C ARG A 132 -24.22 2.77 -1.52
N GLY A 133 -24.05 3.79 -0.72
CA GLY A 133 -25.12 4.59 -0.14
C GLY A 133 -26.26 3.74 0.45
N ARG A 134 -27.48 3.94 -0.06
CA ARG A 134 -28.67 3.18 0.37
C ARG A 134 -28.69 1.71 -0.08
N HIS A 135 -27.84 1.32 -1.01
CA HIS A 135 -27.70 -0.05 -1.54
C HIS A 135 -26.53 -0.81 -0.91
N LEU A 136 -26.08 -0.39 0.29
CA LEU A 136 -25.00 -1.03 1.01
C LEU A 136 -25.33 -2.49 1.30
N ASN A 137 -24.54 -3.41 0.73
CA ASN A 137 -24.59 -4.82 1.07
C ASN A 137 -23.79 -5.03 2.36
N LEU A 138 -24.49 -5.38 3.45
CA LEU A 138 -23.87 -5.56 4.76
C LEU A 138 -22.83 -6.69 4.78
N ALA A 139 -23.03 -7.75 4.01
CA ALA A 139 -22.08 -8.86 3.93
C ALA A 139 -20.76 -8.42 3.26
N GLU A 140 -20.85 -7.67 2.16
CA GLU A 140 -19.68 -7.08 1.50
C GLU A 140 -18.96 -6.06 2.40
N TRP A 141 -19.71 -5.24 3.11
CA TRP A 141 -19.15 -4.30 4.08
C TRP A 141 -18.41 -5.01 5.19
N GLN A 142 -19.02 -6.04 5.80
CA GLN A 142 -18.38 -6.85 6.84
C GLN A 142 -17.12 -7.56 6.33
N LYS A 143 -17.16 -8.08 5.09
CA LYS A 143 -16.00 -8.71 4.46
C LYS A 143 -14.85 -7.71 4.29
N HIS A 144 -15.14 -6.51 3.78
CA HIS A 144 -14.14 -5.46 3.61
C HIS A 144 -13.59 -4.98 4.95
N GLY A 145 -14.45 -4.78 5.96
CA GLY A 145 -14.06 -4.44 7.32
C GLY A 145 -13.13 -5.48 7.97
N LYS A 146 -13.45 -6.77 7.85
CA LYS A 146 -12.61 -7.87 8.34
C LYS A 146 -11.24 -7.91 7.66
N MET A 147 -11.18 -7.65 6.36
CA MET A 147 -9.91 -7.56 5.63
C MET A 147 -9.05 -6.41 6.19
N VAL A 148 -9.63 -5.23 6.38
CA VAL A 148 -8.92 -4.07 6.95
C VAL A 148 -8.47 -4.36 8.38
N GLU A 149 -9.33 -4.96 9.21
CA GLU A 149 -8.99 -5.40 10.57
C GLU A 149 -7.79 -6.34 10.58
N TYR A 150 -7.80 -7.35 9.72
CA TYR A 150 -6.70 -8.30 9.59
C TYR A 150 -5.38 -7.63 9.20
N VAL A 151 -5.42 -6.73 8.21
CA VAL A 151 -4.22 -6.00 7.77
C VAL A 151 -3.67 -5.10 8.88
N LEU A 152 -4.54 -4.44 9.65
CA LEU A 152 -4.14 -3.63 10.81
C LEU A 152 -3.57 -4.50 11.92
N ALA A 153 -4.17 -5.65 12.22
CA ALA A 153 -3.64 -6.60 13.19
C ALA A 153 -2.23 -7.05 12.83
N GLN A 154 -2.00 -7.43 11.55
CA GLN A 154 -0.65 -7.79 11.09
C GLN A 154 0.33 -6.61 11.21
N HIS A 155 -0.12 -5.38 10.96
CA HIS A 155 0.73 -4.18 11.10
C HIS A 155 1.14 -3.91 12.55
N PHE A 156 0.20 -3.99 13.51
CA PHE A 156 0.45 -3.66 14.90
C PHE A 156 1.05 -4.80 15.72
N GLU A 157 0.72 -6.05 15.39
CA GLU A 157 1.14 -7.22 16.16
C GLU A 157 2.42 -7.87 15.60
N ARG A 158 2.72 -7.66 14.32
CA ARG A 158 3.86 -8.27 13.63
C ARG A 158 4.67 -7.24 12.84
N GLU A 159 5.42 -6.43 13.54
CA GLU A 159 6.29 -5.43 12.94
C GLU A 159 7.24 -6.04 11.87
N SER A 160 7.69 -7.28 12.08
CA SER A 160 8.53 -8.03 11.15
C SER A 160 7.89 -8.31 9.78
N LEU A 161 6.55 -8.34 9.67
CA LEU A 161 5.86 -8.45 8.38
C LEU A 161 5.90 -7.15 7.57
N VAL A 162 5.97 -6.03 8.25
CA VAL A 162 6.00 -4.70 7.63
C VAL A 162 7.43 -4.27 7.36
N ILE A 163 8.34 -4.57 8.29
CA ILE A 163 9.78 -4.25 8.21
C ILE A 163 10.59 -5.52 8.56
N PRO A 164 10.84 -6.42 7.58
CA PRO A 164 11.65 -7.59 7.82
C PRO A 164 13.08 -7.22 8.27
N LEU A 165 13.62 -7.98 9.22
CA LEU A 165 15.00 -7.86 9.64
C LEU A 165 15.93 -8.11 8.43
N LYS A 166 17.03 -7.36 8.34
CA LYS A 166 18.02 -7.58 7.28
C LYS A 166 18.77 -8.90 7.50
N LEU A 167 18.48 -9.92 6.71
CA LEU A 167 19.25 -11.17 6.66
C LEU A 167 20.51 -11.04 5.80
N VAL A 168 20.43 -10.26 4.72
CA VAL A 168 21.54 -9.95 3.80
C VAL A 168 21.48 -8.49 3.37
N ASP A 169 22.60 -7.95 2.94
CA ASP A 169 22.70 -6.58 2.44
C ASP A 169 23.41 -6.51 1.07
N GLY A 170 23.62 -5.29 0.54
CA GLY A 170 24.25 -5.11 -0.77
C GLY A 170 25.72 -5.52 -0.80
N HIS A 171 26.44 -5.44 0.34
CA HIS A 171 27.82 -5.88 0.44
C HIS A 171 27.91 -7.41 0.36
N ASP A 172 26.93 -8.12 0.92
CA ASP A 172 26.87 -9.58 0.78
C ASP A 172 26.72 -10.00 -0.67
N LEU A 173 25.88 -9.31 -1.45
CA LEU A 173 25.71 -9.62 -2.87
C LEU A 173 26.99 -9.36 -3.68
N ILE A 174 27.70 -8.30 -3.36
CA ILE A 174 28.98 -7.98 -4.00
C ILE A 174 30.05 -9.02 -3.62
N ASN A 175 30.19 -9.32 -2.33
CA ASN A 175 31.30 -10.12 -1.83
C ASN A 175 31.10 -11.64 -2.04
N ILE A 176 29.85 -12.13 -1.94
CA ILE A 176 29.55 -13.57 -2.02
C ILE A 176 29.25 -13.99 -3.46
N PHE A 177 28.56 -13.13 -4.23
CA PHE A 177 28.10 -13.46 -5.57
C PHE A 177 28.83 -12.70 -6.68
N GLY A 178 29.81 -11.84 -6.34
CA GLY A 178 30.56 -11.07 -7.32
C GLY A 178 29.76 -10.05 -8.12
N MET A 179 28.60 -9.62 -7.60
CA MET A 179 27.73 -8.71 -8.32
C MET A 179 28.33 -7.30 -8.39
N SER A 180 28.18 -6.65 -9.53
CA SER A 180 28.52 -5.23 -9.68
C SER A 180 27.46 -4.34 -8.99
N PRO A 181 27.88 -3.21 -8.36
CA PRO A 181 26.93 -2.23 -7.82
C PRO A 181 25.94 -1.74 -8.88
N GLY A 182 24.66 -1.77 -8.56
CA GLY A 182 23.62 -1.33 -9.50
C GLY A 182 22.19 -1.69 -9.05
N PRO A 183 21.18 -1.32 -9.85
CA PRO A 183 19.76 -1.56 -9.53
C PRO A 183 19.42 -3.02 -9.26
N ARG A 184 20.16 -3.94 -9.89
CA ARG A 184 19.97 -5.39 -9.74
C ARG A 184 20.13 -5.86 -8.29
N ILE A 185 21.07 -5.29 -7.54
CA ILE A 185 21.23 -5.56 -6.11
C ILE A 185 19.94 -5.23 -5.37
N GLY A 186 19.34 -4.06 -5.67
CA GLY A 186 18.09 -3.64 -5.07
C GLY A 186 16.93 -4.60 -5.35
N GLU A 187 16.82 -5.09 -6.57
CA GLU A 187 15.77 -6.06 -6.98
C GLU A 187 15.90 -7.40 -6.23
N ILE A 188 17.11 -7.91 -6.07
CA ILE A 188 17.36 -9.16 -5.35
C ILE A 188 17.09 -8.99 -3.87
N LEU A 189 17.57 -7.90 -3.25
CA LEU A 189 17.30 -7.61 -1.84
C LEU A 189 15.81 -7.46 -1.57
N GLU A 190 15.06 -6.88 -2.51
CA GLU A 190 13.61 -6.75 -2.39
C GLU A 190 12.91 -8.11 -2.48
N ALA A 191 13.34 -8.99 -3.39
CA ALA A 191 12.82 -10.35 -3.47
C ALA A 191 13.07 -11.15 -2.18
N VAL A 192 14.24 -10.99 -1.56
CA VAL A 192 14.54 -11.58 -0.25
C VAL A 192 13.61 -11.05 0.83
N ARG A 193 13.37 -9.74 0.91
CA ARG A 193 12.45 -9.15 1.89
C ARG A 193 11.02 -9.65 1.71
N GLU A 194 10.56 -9.79 0.46
CA GLU A 194 9.24 -10.35 0.19
C GLU A 194 9.10 -11.81 0.64
N ALA A 195 10.15 -12.62 0.41
CA ALA A 195 10.17 -14.00 0.85
C ALA A 195 10.26 -14.12 2.39
N GLN A 196 11.00 -13.22 3.05
CA GLN A 196 11.01 -13.11 4.52
C GLN A 196 9.62 -12.76 5.07
N ALA A 197 8.96 -11.75 4.51
CA ALA A 197 7.61 -11.37 4.92
C ALA A 197 6.59 -12.50 4.71
N ALA A 198 6.79 -13.35 3.70
CA ALA A 198 5.99 -14.55 3.46
C ALA A 198 6.30 -15.69 4.47
N GLY A 199 7.37 -15.57 5.26
CA GLY A 199 7.83 -16.62 6.17
C GLY A 199 8.62 -17.74 5.48
N GLU A 200 9.04 -17.54 4.22
CA GLU A 200 9.80 -18.51 3.43
C GLU A 200 11.29 -18.50 3.79
N LEU A 201 11.79 -17.37 4.30
CA LEU A 201 13.17 -17.16 4.72
C LEU A 201 13.22 -16.64 6.15
N THR A 202 13.95 -17.34 7.01
CA THR A 202 14.06 -17.02 8.43
C THR A 202 15.52 -16.82 8.87
N SER A 203 16.48 -17.32 8.09
CA SER A 203 17.91 -17.25 8.37
C SER A 203 18.72 -16.64 7.22
N ARG A 204 19.94 -16.21 7.54
CA ARG A 204 20.90 -15.70 6.56
C ARG A 204 21.30 -16.78 5.55
N GLU A 205 21.45 -18.00 6.00
CA GLU A 205 21.82 -19.16 5.19
C GLU A 205 20.76 -19.47 4.15
N GLU A 206 19.50 -19.45 4.56
CA GLU A 206 18.34 -19.60 3.66
C GLU A 206 18.28 -18.47 2.62
N ALA A 207 18.54 -17.23 3.04
CA ALA A 207 18.57 -16.09 2.14
C ALA A 207 19.68 -16.21 1.08
N ILE A 208 20.88 -16.67 1.48
CA ILE A 208 22.01 -16.90 0.56
C ILE A 208 21.66 -18.02 -0.44
N SER A 209 21.05 -19.11 0.03
CA SER A 209 20.62 -20.22 -0.85
C SER A 209 19.56 -19.75 -1.86
N TYR A 210 18.56 -19.02 -1.40
CA TYR A 210 17.52 -18.43 -2.24
C TYR A 210 18.09 -17.52 -3.34
N ILE A 211 19.06 -16.66 -2.99
CA ILE A 211 19.71 -15.77 -3.96
C ILE A 211 20.47 -16.59 -5.01
N ARG A 212 21.20 -17.64 -4.59
CA ARG A 212 21.95 -18.50 -5.50
C ARG A 212 21.04 -19.20 -6.52
N GLU A 213 19.93 -19.77 -6.07
CA GLU A 213 18.96 -20.43 -6.94
C GLU A 213 18.31 -19.45 -7.93
N ARG A 214 18.00 -18.24 -7.46
CA ARG A 214 17.42 -17.20 -8.30
C ARG A 214 18.37 -16.75 -9.39
N LEU A 215 19.64 -16.50 -9.07
CA LEU A 215 20.67 -16.12 -10.04
C LEU A 215 20.91 -17.21 -11.09
N ALA A 216 20.97 -18.49 -10.66
CA ALA A 216 21.13 -19.63 -11.57
C ALA A 216 19.96 -19.78 -12.54
N THR A 217 18.71 -19.53 -12.08
CA THR A 217 17.52 -19.63 -12.93
C THR A 217 17.49 -18.54 -14.01
N GLU A 218 18.03 -17.37 -13.73
CA GLU A 218 18.07 -16.25 -14.67
C GLU A 218 19.16 -16.39 -15.73
N GLU A 219 20.29 -17.05 -15.39
CA GLU A 219 21.37 -17.38 -16.35
C GLU A 219 20.96 -18.41 -17.40
N VAL A 220 19.93 -19.23 -17.13
CA VAL A 220 19.42 -20.27 -18.05
C VAL A 220 18.45 -19.70 -19.10
N VAL A 221 17.96 -18.48 -18.92
CA VAL A 221 16.94 -17.86 -19.81
C VAL A 221 17.57 -17.00 -20.92
N TYR A 222 18.89 -16.89 -20.95
CA TYR A 222 19.67 -16.21 -21.99
C TYR A 222 20.64 -17.21 -22.66
#